data_46fe8dd4e1d7763e2f8f5180e792ddde
#
_entry.id   46fe8dd4e1d7763e2f8f5180e792ddde
#
_cell.length_a   1.000
_cell.length_b   1.000
_cell.length_c   1.000
_cell.angle_alpha   90.00
_cell.angle_beta   90.00
_cell.angle_gamma   90.00
#
_symmetry.space_group_name_H-M   'P 1'
#
loop_
_entity.id
_entity.type
_entity.pdbx_description
1 polymer ?
#
loop_
_entity_poly.entity_id
_entity_poly.type
_entity_poly.pdbx_seq_one_letter_code
_entity_poly.pdbx_strand_id
1 'polypeptide(L)'
;CNLLSVPVTTEIALVDSPSVVLPAVPEQDALVSAAIANRPELRALAFRKQAMERGTAVAEGGKLPSVMFQTNYEVSNPNQRYFPTRDAWHATWNAGIGVTWTAWDWGMVGQQAARARAEERQVDERLNQVRDAITLQVVQARLAVIEGNRRVAVAEEGVRSAEAYHRNMRARYSAGTATNTEVLDAQILLERARLDLVQARTDQRTAAANLAYVVGAERTED
;
A
#
# COMPACT_ATOMS: atom_id res chain seq x y z
N CYS A 1 -10.96 4.06 -15.46
CA CYS A 1 -10.07 4.87 -16.31
C CYS A 1 -9.15 5.77 -15.50
N ASN A 2 -9.59 6.40 -14.39
CA ASN A 2 -8.73 7.26 -13.55
C ASN A 2 -7.53 6.50 -12.93
N LEU A 3 -7.71 5.24 -12.54
CA LEU A 3 -6.63 4.42 -11.96
C LEU A 3 -5.59 3.95 -12.99
N LEU A 4 -5.96 3.89 -14.26
CA LEU A 4 -5.09 3.47 -15.35
C LEU A 4 -4.48 4.64 -16.10
N SER A 5 -4.83 5.89 -15.74
CA SER A 5 -4.40 7.12 -16.41
C SER A 5 -4.68 7.13 -17.93
N VAL A 6 -5.71 6.42 -18.37
CA VAL A 6 -6.15 6.37 -19.77
C VAL A 6 -7.43 7.19 -19.99
N PRO A 7 -7.65 7.78 -21.17
CA PRO A 7 -8.88 8.49 -21.49
C PRO A 7 -10.12 7.63 -21.27
N VAL A 8 -11.23 8.25 -20.82
CA VAL A 8 -12.51 7.54 -20.56
C VAL A 8 -13.08 6.88 -21.82
N THR A 9 -12.71 7.38 -22.99
CA THR A 9 -13.12 6.88 -24.31
C THR A 9 -12.29 5.68 -24.80
N THR A 10 -11.27 5.23 -24.03
CA THR A 10 -10.45 4.09 -24.42
C THR A 10 -11.26 2.80 -24.33
N GLU A 11 -11.34 2.07 -25.44
CA GLU A 11 -11.96 0.76 -25.48
C GLU A 11 -11.07 -0.26 -24.75
N ILE A 12 -11.62 -0.88 -23.70
CA ILE A 12 -10.90 -1.86 -22.90
C ILE A 12 -11.34 -3.25 -23.31
N ALA A 13 -10.44 -4.01 -23.94
CA ALA A 13 -10.66 -5.42 -24.22
C ALA A 13 -10.32 -6.27 -23.02
N LEU A 14 -11.27 -7.08 -22.55
CA LEU A 14 -11.03 -8.06 -21.49
C LEU A 14 -10.40 -9.32 -22.10
N VAL A 15 -9.12 -9.55 -21.80
CA VAL A 15 -8.34 -10.70 -22.30
C VAL A 15 -8.61 -11.96 -21.47
N ASP A 16 -8.96 -11.80 -20.21
CA ASP A 16 -9.13 -12.91 -19.27
C ASP A 16 -10.53 -13.53 -19.30
N SER A 17 -10.58 -14.86 -19.45
CA SER A 17 -11.80 -15.64 -19.25
C SER A 17 -12.01 -15.95 -17.75
N PRO A 18 -13.25 -15.88 -17.21
CA PRO A 18 -13.54 -16.22 -15.81
C PRO A 18 -13.39 -17.71 -15.47
N SER A 19 -12.85 -18.53 -16.37
CA SER A 19 -12.72 -19.99 -16.20
C SER A 19 -11.37 -20.47 -15.65
N VAL A 20 -10.44 -19.56 -15.31
CA VAL A 20 -9.13 -19.95 -14.76
C VAL A 20 -9.26 -20.47 -13.34
N VAL A 21 -8.77 -21.68 -13.09
CA VAL A 21 -8.67 -22.26 -11.74
C VAL A 21 -7.57 -21.53 -10.98
N LEU A 22 -7.91 -20.94 -9.84
CA LEU A 22 -6.92 -20.27 -8.99
C LEU A 22 -6.10 -21.29 -8.19
N PRO A 23 -4.82 -21.02 -7.96
CA PRO A 23 -3.96 -21.89 -7.15
C PRO A 23 -4.45 -21.97 -5.70
N ALA A 24 -3.98 -23.01 -4.99
CA ALA A 24 -4.28 -23.18 -3.57
C ALA A 24 -3.84 -21.95 -2.76
N VAL A 25 -4.65 -21.56 -1.79
CA VAL A 25 -4.35 -20.41 -0.93
C VAL A 25 -3.20 -20.77 0.01
N PRO A 26 -2.11 -19.99 0.02
CA PRO A 26 -0.96 -20.27 0.89
C PRO A 26 -1.32 -20.18 2.38
N GLU A 27 -0.43 -20.71 3.22
CA GLU A 27 -0.55 -20.60 4.68
C GLU A 27 -0.53 -19.15 5.15
N GLN A 28 -1.27 -18.87 6.23
CA GLN A 28 -1.46 -17.52 6.74
C GLN A 28 -0.14 -16.85 7.12
N ASP A 29 0.73 -17.57 7.83
CA ASP A 29 1.99 -17.00 8.35
C ASP A 29 2.96 -16.64 7.21
N ALA A 30 2.95 -17.42 6.12
CA ALA A 30 3.73 -17.11 4.93
C ALA A 30 3.24 -15.82 4.25
N LEU A 31 1.92 -15.64 4.15
CA LEU A 31 1.33 -14.43 3.56
C LEU A 31 1.59 -13.18 4.41
N VAL A 32 1.47 -13.30 5.74
CA VAL A 32 1.76 -12.19 6.67
C VAL A 32 3.23 -11.80 6.59
N SER A 33 4.14 -12.79 6.60
CA SER A 33 5.57 -12.55 6.48
C SER A 33 5.94 -11.86 5.18
N ALA A 34 5.35 -12.30 4.06
CA ALA A 34 5.54 -11.67 2.76
C ALA A 34 5.01 -10.23 2.75
N ALA A 35 3.83 -9.98 3.31
CA ALA A 35 3.26 -8.65 3.39
C ALA A 35 4.14 -7.69 4.22
N ILE A 36 4.65 -8.14 5.37
CA ILE A 36 5.55 -7.34 6.20
C ILE A 36 6.85 -7.00 5.47
N ALA A 37 7.37 -7.92 4.65
CA ALA A 37 8.60 -7.69 3.89
C ALA A 37 8.40 -6.74 2.69
N ASN A 38 7.28 -6.86 1.99
CA ASN A 38 7.07 -6.22 0.69
C ASN A 38 6.38 -4.85 0.77
N ARG A 39 5.59 -4.58 1.81
CA ARG A 39 4.77 -3.38 1.92
C ARG A 39 5.60 -2.11 2.05
N PRO A 40 5.45 -1.14 1.11
CA PRO A 40 6.21 0.09 1.09
C PRO A 40 5.90 1.01 2.29
N GLU A 41 4.69 0.91 2.87
CA GLU A 41 4.30 1.70 4.05
C GLU A 41 5.18 1.39 5.27
N LEU A 42 5.53 0.13 5.49
CA LEU A 42 6.43 -0.28 6.57
C LEU A 42 7.86 0.20 6.34
N ARG A 43 8.32 0.16 5.09
CA ARG A 43 9.63 0.70 4.72
C ARG A 43 9.69 2.22 4.95
N ALA A 44 8.65 2.94 4.57
CA ALA A 44 8.55 4.38 4.79
C ALA A 44 8.58 4.73 6.29
N LEU A 45 7.84 3.98 7.12
CA LEU A 45 7.85 4.15 8.57
C LEU A 45 9.20 3.79 9.20
N ALA A 46 9.91 2.77 8.68
CA ALA A 46 11.25 2.43 9.14
C ALA A 46 12.26 3.58 8.87
N PHE A 47 12.20 4.20 7.69
CA PHE A 47 13.01 5.39 7.41
C PHE A 47 12.61 6.58 8.30
N ARG A 48 11.32 6.76 8.56
CA ARG A 48 10.85 7.81 9.48
C ARG A 48 11.36 7.58 10.89
N LYS A 49 11.38 6.33 11.39
CA LYS A 49 11.97 5.97 12.67
C LYS A 49 13.44 6.37 12.73
N GLN A 50 14.24 5.98 11.72
CA GLN A 50 15.65 6.37 11.64
C GLN A 50 15.84 7.91 11.66
N ALA A 51 14.96 8.64 10.99
CA ALA A 51 15.00 10.10 11.02
C ALA A 51 14.72 10.66 12.42
N MET A 52 13.76 10.08 13.17
CA MET A 52 13.49 10.49 14.56
C MET A 52 14.64 10.13 15.51
N GLU A 53 15.23 8.94 15.39
CA GLU A 53 16.43 8.55 16.13
C GLU A 53 17.59 9.54 15.93
N ARG A 54 17.82 9.98 14.67
CA ARG A 54 18.80 11.02 14.37
C ARG A 54 18.39 12.39 14.94
N GLY A 55 17.11 12.71 14.92
CA GLY A 55 16.57 13.92 15.55
C GLY A 55 16.78 13.95 17.06
N THR A 56 16.60 12.81 17.73
CA THR A 56 16.90 12.64 19.15
C THR A 56 18.39 12.88 19.43
N ALA A 57 19.29 12.30 18.62
CA ALA A 57 20.73 12.51 18.76
C ALA A 57 21.12 13.99 18.54
N VAL A 58 20.48 14.68 17.60
CA VAL A 58 20.69 16.13 17.40
C VAL A 58 20.25 16.93 18.63
N ALA A 59 19.05 16.62 19.17
CA ALA A 59 18.53 17.29 20.36
C ALA A 59 19.45 17.08 21.58
N GLU A 60 20.02 15.88 21.76
CA GLU A 60 20.98 15.55 22.80
C GLU A 60 22.32 16.26 22.59
N GLY A 61 22.73 16.41 21.32
CA GLY A 61 23.94 17.14 20.91
C GLY A 61 23.94 18.62 21.31
N GLY A 62 22.77 19.20 21.58
CA GLY A 62 22.65 20.58 22.07
C GLY A 62 23.40 20.86 23.40
N LYS A 63 23.82 19.83 24.14
CA LYS A 63 24.67 19.93 25.34
C LYS A 63 26.13 20.11 25.00
N LEU A 64 26.54 19.85 23.77
CA LEU A 64 27.92 19.91 23.31
C LEU A 64 28.25 21.29 22.73
N PRO A 65 29.51 21.74 22.76
CA PRO A 65 29.93 22.94 22.04
C PRO A 65 29.75 22.73 20.51
N SER A 66 29.19 23.73 19.85
CA SER A 66 29.11 23.79 18.37
C SER A 66 30.37 24.47 17.84
N VAL A 67 30.97 23.86 16.83
CA VAL A 67 32.14 24.43 16.12
C VAL A 67 31.70 24.78 14.72
N MET A 68 31.89 26.05 14.34
CA MET A 68 31.56 26.56 13.04
C MET A 68 32.82 27.09 12.35
N PHE A 69 33.06 26.60 11.15
CA PHE A 69 34.03 27.20 10.23
C PHE A 69 33.33 28.09 9.26
N GLN A 70 33.79 29.33 9.11
CA GLN A 70 33.28 30.26 8.13
C GLN A 70 34.41 30.83 7.28
N THR A 71 34.16 30.99 5.99
CA THR A 71 35.05 31.70 5.07
C THR A 71 34.21 32.61 4.22
N ASN A 72 34.72 33.78 3.96
CA ASN A 72 34.11 34.72 3.05
C ASN A 72 35.19 35.26 2.06
N TYR A 73 34.85 35.28 0.78
CA TYR A 73 35.64 35.87 -0.26
C TYR A 73 34.77 36.92 -0.94
N GLU A 74 35.24 38.16 -0.93
CA GLU A 74 34.52 39.33 -1.43
C GLU A 74 35.38 40.06 -2.47
N VAL A 75 34.77 40.36 -3.59
CA VAL A 75 35.37 41.23 -4.66
C VAL A 75 34.41 42.41 -4.85
N SER A 76 34.83 43.59 -4.54
CA SER A 76 34.02 44.79 -4.65
C SER A 76 34.82 46.01 -5.15
N ASN A 77 34.09 46.97 -5.73
CA ASN A 77 34.63 48.24 -6.19
C ASN A 77 33.69 49.40 -5.78
N PRO A 78 34.12 50.31 -4.87
CA PRO A 78 35.31 50.23 -4.03
C PRO A 78 35.18 49.16 -2.95
N ASN A 79 36.28 48.52 -2.59
CA ASN A 79 36.29 47.57 -1.48
C ASN A 79 36.52 48.34 -0.16
N GLN A 80 35.49 48.37 0.68
CA GLN A 80 35.49 49.09 1.96
C GLN A 80 36.49 48.53 2.99
N ARG A 81 36.96 47.30 2.78
CA ARG A 81 37.98 46.66 3.64
C ARG A 81 39.40 47.03 3.23
N TYR A 82 39.57 47.76 2.14
CA TYR A 82 40.87 48.23 1.65
C TYR A 82 41.07 49.71 2.03
N PHE A 83 42.13 50.01 2.74
CA PHE A 83 42.40 51.36 3.18
C PHE A 83 43.76 51.84 2.63
N PRO A 84 43.87 53.03 2.03
CA PRO A 84 42.77 53.97 1.73
C PRO A 84 41.87 53.44 0.62
N THR A 85 40.56 53.75 0.71
CA THR A 85 39.54 53.30 -0.25
C THR A 85 39.90 53.87 -1.64
N ARG A 86 39.97 53.00 -2.65
CA ARG A 86 40.26 53.33 -4.03
C ARG A 86 39.12 52.83 -4.91
N ASP A 87 38.80 53.57 -5.95
CA ASP A 87 37.84 53.19 -6.97
C ASP A 87 38.49 52.17 -7.94
N ALA A 88 38.69 50.96 -7.41
CA ALA A 88 39.25 49.83 -8.11
C ALA A 88 38.74 48.51 -7.53
N TRP A 89 38.67 47.45 -8.34
CA TRP A 89 38.29 46.12 -7.89
C TRP A 89 39.39 45.52 -7.02
N HIS A 90 39.04 45.22 -5.78
CA HIS A 90 39.92 44.52 -4.84
C HIS A 90 39.25 43.30 -4.27
N ALA A 91 39.99 42.20 -4.16
CA ALA A 91 39.59 40.98 -3.50
C ALA A 91 40.05 40.96 -2.04
N THR A 92 39.18 40.62 -1.15
CA THR A 92 39.51 40.37 0.25
C THR A 92 38.94 39.01 0.67
N TRP A 93 39.61 38.32 1.52
CA TRP A 93 39.13 37.07 2.09
C TRP A 93 39.36 37.06 3.60
N ASN A 94 38.50 36.33 4.28
CA ASN A 94 38.66 36.03 5.67
C ASN A 94 38.17 34.59 5.95
N ALA A 95 38.85 33.93 6.88
CA ALA A 95 38.47 32.65 7.42
C ALA A 95 38.47 32.71 8.94
N GLY A 96 37.51 32.05 9.55
CA GLY A 96 37.40 32.04 10.99
C GLY A 96 36.80 30.73 11.52
N ILE A 97 37.18 30.39 12.75
CA ILE A 97 36.57 29.29 13.50
C ILE A 97 35.85 29.90 14.70
N GLY A 98 34.56 29.67 14.80
CA GLY A 98 33.76 30.06 15.98
C GLY A 98 33.41 28.82 16.81
N VAL A 99 33.56 28.92 18.15
CA VAL A 99 33.07 27.90 19.05
C VAL A 99 32.03 28.53 19.98
N THR A 100 30.82 27.96 19.97
CA THR A 100 29.73 28.44 20.82
C THR A 100 29.26 27.30 21.71
N TRP A 101 29.23 27.56 23.02
CA TRP A 101 28.76 26.60 24.02
C TRP A 101 27.88 27.27 25.05
N THR A 102 26.71 26.68 25.28
CA THR A 102 25.79 27.13 26.33
C THR A 102 26.04 26.30 27.59
N ALA A 103 26.79 26.85 28.56
CA ALA A 103 27.14 26.14 29.77
C ALA A 103 25.95 25.91 30.71
N TRP A 104 24.91 26.77 30.60
CA TRP A 104 23.70 26.67 31.43
C TRP A 104 22.48 27.12 30.64
N ASP A 105 21.48 26.22 30.49
CA ASP A 105 20.29 26.40 29.66
C ASP A 105 18.98 26.23 30.44
N TRP A 106 19.03 26.19 31.77
CA TRP A 106 17.88 25.93 32.64
C TRP A 106 17.11 24.62 32.31
N GLY A 107 17.79 23.62 31.74
CA GLY A 107 17.23 22.33 31.38
C GLY A 107 16.51 22.30 30.05
N MET A 108 16.60 23.36 29.23
CA MET A 108 15.90 23.46 27.93
C MET A 108 16.31 22.34 26.99
N VAL A 109 17.60 22.06 26.82
CA VAL A 109 18.11 20.97 25.97
C VAL A 109 17.64 19.62 26.50
N GLY A 110 17.57 19.44 27.83
CA GLY A 110 17.03 18.23 28.44
C GLY A 110 15.57 17.99 28.09
N GLN A 111 14.75 19.04 28.12
CA GLN A 111 13.33 18.97 27.72
C GLN A 111 13.15 18.74 26.21
N GLN A 112 13.99 19.35 25.37
CA GLN A 112 13.98 19.10 23.93
C GLN A 112 14.33 17.65 23.61
N ALA A 113 15.35 17.09 24.26
CA ALA A 113 15.71 15.68 24.11
C ALA A 113 14.60 14.74 24.61
N ALA A 114 13.95 15.07 25.73
CA ALA A 114 12.80 14.29 26.23
C ALA A 114 11.62 14.31 25.26
N ARG A 115 11.34 15.45 24.64
CA ARG A 115 10.33 15.60 23.59
C ARG A 115 10.69 14.78 22.36
N ALA A 116 11.93 14.86 21.86
CA ALA A 116 12.37 14.11 20.69
C ALA A 116 12.25 12.59 20.91
N ARG A 117 12.61 12.09 22.10
CA ARG A 117 12.41 10.68 22.48
C ARG A 117 10.95 10.29 22.57
N ALA A 118 10.06 11.19 22.96
CA ALA A 118 8.63 10.93 22.96
C ALA A 118 8.06 10.81 21.52
N GLU A 119 8.52 11.68 20.62
CA GLU A 119 8.18 11.63 19.19
C GLU A 119 8.73 10.35 18.52
N GLU A 120 9.94 9.91 18.87
CA GLU A 120 10.51 8.63 18.42
C GLU A 120 9.64 7.43 18.87
N ARG A 121 9.28 7.36 20.15
CA ARG A 121 8.37 6.31 20.66
C ARG A 121 7.01 6.33 19.95
N GLN A 122 6.48 7.51 19.62
CA GLN A 122 5.23 7.63 18.88
C GLN A 122 5.31 7.00 17.48
N VAL A 123 6.47 7.11 16.80
CA VAL A 123 6.69 6.46 15.51
C VAL A 123 6.81 4.94 15.68
N ASP A 124 7.43 4.44 16.75
CA ASP A 124 7.51 3.00 17.05
C ASP A 124 6.10 2.41 17.25
N GLU A 125 5.28 3.07 18.06
CA GLU A 125 3.89 2.63 18.27
C GLU A 125 3.08 2.67 16.97
N ARG A 126 3.31 3.68 16.14
CA ARG A 126 2.68 3.75 14.82
C ARG A 126 3.09 2.60 13.91
N LEU A 127 4.36 2.20 13.96
CA LEU A 127 4.87 1.07 13.19
C LEU A 127 4.21 -0.24 13.64
N ASN A 128 4.05 -0.45 14.96
CA ASN A 128 3.33 -1.62 15.49
C ASN A 128 1.87 -1.63 15.05
N GLN A 129 1.16 -0.51 15.18
CA GLN A 129 -0.22 -0.38 14.73
C GLN A 129 -0.41 -0.71 13.24
N VAL A 130 0.52 -0.26 12.38
CA VAL A 130 0.46 -0.54 10.95
C VAL A 130 0.74 -2.02 10.67
N ARG A 131 1.66 -2.67 11.39
CA ARG A 131 1.90 -4.11 11.30
C ARG A 131 0.65 -4.92 11.65
N ASP A 132 0.00 -4.56 12.74
CA ASP A 132 -1.23 -5.24 13.20
C ASP A 132 -2.36 -5.05 12.18
N ALA A 133 -2.51 -3.83 11.63
CA ALA A 133 -3.48 -3.53 10.59
C ALA A 133 -3.21 -4.33 9.30
N ILE A 134 -1.95 -4.46 8.88
CA ILE A 134 -1.56 -5.28 7.72
C ILE A 134 -1.87 -6.75 8.00
N THR A 135 -1.54 -7.26 9.16
CA THR A 135 -1.85 -8.64 9.55
C THR A 135 -3.35 -8.92 9.45
N LEU A 136 -4.18 -8.02 9.99
CA LEU A 136 -5.63 -8.14 9.90
C LEU A 136 -6.13 -8.12 8.44
N GLN A 137 -5.61 -7.20 7.61
CA GLN A 137 -5.94 -7.12 6.18
C GLN A 137 -5.60 -8.43 5.44
N VAL A 138 -4.43 -9.02 5.70
CA VAL A 138 -4.01 -10.29 5.08
C VAL A 138 -4.96 -11.41 5.48
N VAL A 139 -5.31 -11.53 6.76
CA VAL A 139 -6.25 -12.54 7.26
C VAL A 139 -7.62 -12.40 6.60
N GLN A 140 -8.15 -11.19 6.54
CA GLN A 140 -9.44 -10.89 5.90
C GLN A 140 -9.42 -11.22 4.40
N ALA A 141 -8.38 -10.80 3.68
CA ALA A 141 -8.24 -11.08 2.25
C ALA A 141 -8.11 -12.59 1.98
N ARG A 142 -7.36 -13.33 2.81
CA ARG A 142 -7.24 -14.79 2.72
C ARG A 142 -8.58 -15.49 2.92
N LEU A 143 -9.34 -15.09 3.93
CA LEU A 143 -10.66 -15.66 4.20
C LEU A 143 -11.63 -15.37 3.04
N ALA A 144 -11.58 -14.17 2.45
CA ALA A 144 -12.40 -13.83 1.28
C ALA A 144 -12.11 -14.74 0.07
N VAL A 145 -10.83 -15.11 -0.17
CA VAL A 145 -10.48 -16.05 -1.24
C VAL A 145 -11.01 -17.46 -0.93
N ILE A 146 -10.89 -17.94 0.31
CA ILE A 146 -11.41 -19.25 0.73
C ILE A 146 -12.94 -19.29 0.54
N GLU A 147 -13.64 -18.24 0.94
CA GLU A 147 -15.08 -18.12 0.78
C GLU A 147 -15.46 -18.06 -0.71
N GLY A 148 -14.75 -17.27 -1.51
CA GLY A 148 -14.94 -17.21 -2.96
C GLY A 148 -14.82 -18.58 -3.63
N ASN A 149 -13.80 -19.37 -3.25
CA ASN A 149 -13.61 -20.72 -3.76
C ASN A 149 -14.80 -21.63 -3.43
N ARG A 150 -15.33 -21.54 -2.20
CA ARG A 150 -16.50 -22.30 -1.79
C ARG A 150 -17.78 -21.87 -2.54
N ARG A 151 -17.97 -20.57 -2.72
CA ARG A 151 -19.12 -20.04 -3.50
C ARG A 151 -19.13 -20.53 -4.93
N VAL A 152 -17.97 -20.56 -5.60
CA VAL A 152 -17.84 -21.10 -6.95
C VAL A 152 -18.25 -22.57 -6.98
N ALA A 153 -17.76 -23.39 -6.04
CA ALA A 153 -18.11 -24.81 -5.99
C ALA A 153 -19.63 -25.03 -5.80
N VAL A 154 -20.27 -24.23 -4.92
CA VAL A 154 -21.72 -24.27 -4.73
C VAL A 154 -22.49 -23.82 -5.96
N ALA A 155 -22.06 -22.76 -6.63
CA ALA A 155 -22.68 -22.26 -7.84
C ALA A 155 -22.55 -23.25 -9.01
N GLU A 156 -21.43 -23.94 -9.15
CA GLU A 156 -21.25 -25.01 -10.14
C GLU A 156 -22.23 -26.18 -9.91
N GLU A 157 -22.46 -26.58 -8.65
CA GLU A 157 -23.47 -27.59 -8.33
C GLU A 157 -24.87 -27.08 -8.63
N GLY A 158 -25.14 -25.80 -8.33
CA GLY A 158 -26.41 -25.14 -8.69
C GLY A 158 -26.69 -25.21 -10.18
N VAL A 159 -25.70 -24.93 -11.01
CA VAL A 159 -25.84 -25.06 -12.49
C VAL A 159 -26.11 -26.49 -12.90
N ARG A 160 -25.36 -27.47 -12.36
CA ARG A 160 -25.60 -28.91 -12.66
C ARG A 160 -27.02 -29.35 -12.33
N SER A 161 -27.50 -28.92 -11.15
CA SER A 161 -28.87 -29.22 -10.69
C SER A 161 -29.93 -28.57 -11.60
N ALA A 162 -29.77 -27.29 -11.92
CA ALA A 162 -30.70 -26.58 -12.81
C ALA A 162 -30.71 -27.15 -14.24
N GLU A 163 -29.57 -27.58 -14.76
CA GLU A 163 -29.51 -28.28 -16.07
C GLU A 163 -30.23 -29.61 -16.04
N ALA A 164 -30.08 -30.40 -14.96
CA ALA A 164 -30.80 -31.65 -14.83
C ALA A 164 -32.32 -31.42 -14.75
N TYR A 165 -32.75 -30.42 -13.98
CA TYR A 165 -34.14 -30.03 -13.87
C TYR A 165 -34.72 -29.58 -15.22
N HIS A 166 -34.02 -28.70 -15.92
CA HIS A 166 -34.45 -28.25 -17.25
C HIS A 166 -34.54 -29.40 -18.27
N ARG A 167 -33.57 -30.33 -18.29
CA ARG A 167 -33.63 -31.54 -19.15
C ARG A 167 -34.87 -32.40 -18.82
N ASN A 168 -35.14 -32.58 -17.53
CA ASN A 168 -36.31 -33.34 -17.08
C ASN A 168 -37.63 -32.69 -17.52
N MET A 169 -37.78 -31.37 -17.33
CA MET A 169 -38.99 -30.65 -17.72
C MET A 169 -39.22 -30.70 -19.25
N ARG A 170 -38.15 -30.59 -20.04
CA ARG A 170 -38.27 -30.77 -21.50
C ARG A 170 -38.72 -32.18 -21.89
N ALA A 171 -38.18 -33.21 -21.25
CA ALA A 171 -38.59 -34.59 -21.50
C ALA A 171 -40.06 -34.83 -21.12
N ARG A 172 -40.53 -34.32 -20.00
CA ARG A 172 -41.94 -34.39 -19.58
C ARG A 172 -42.87 -33.62 -20.51
N TYR A 173 -42.45 -32.46 -20.99
CA TYR A 173 -43.20 -31.69 -21.97
C TYR A 173 -43.37 -32.46 -23.31
N SER A 174 -42.27 -33.06 -23.80
CA SER A 174 -42.37 -33.89 -25.01
C SER A 174 -43.25 -35.15 -24.85
N ALA A 175 -43.37 -35.64 -23.62
CA ALA A 175 -44.30 -36.73 -23.29
C ALA A 175 -45.73 -36.28 -22.98
N GLY A 176 -46.03 -34.97 -23.09
CA GLY A 176 -47.35 -34.40 -22.80
C GLY A 176 -47.70 -34.33 -21.30
N THR A 177 -46.74 -34.51 -20.40
CA THR A 177 -46.94 -34.54 -18.91
C THR A 177 -46.46 -33.29 -18.20
N ALA A 178 -46.00 -32.28 -18.91
CA ALA A 178 -45.67 -30.95 -18.38
C ALA A 178 -46.20 -29.85 -19.32
N THR A 179 -46.38 -28.65 -18.77
CA THR A 179 -46.84 -27.46 -19.53
C THR A 179 -45.63 -26.69 -20.08
N ASN A 180 -45.89 -25.84 -21.09
CA ASN A 180 -44.85 -24.93 -21.60
C ASN A 180 -44.34 -23.96 -20.53
N THR A 181 -45.20 -23.52 -19.62
CA THR A 181 -44.85 -22.64 -18.51
C THR A 181 -43.79 -23.29 -17.59
N GLU A 182 -43.96 -24.58 -17.26
CA GLU A 182 -42.98 -25.32 -16.42
C GLU A 182 -41.61 -25.44 -17.11
N VAL A 183 -41.59 -25.58 -18.46
CA VAL A 183 -40.33 -25.58 -19.22
C VAL A 183 -39.66 -24.20 -19.21
N LEU A 184 -40.44 -23.12 -19.36
CA LEU A 184 -39.93 -21.74 -19.30
C LEU A 184 -39.39 -21.41 -17.88
N ASP A 185 -40.11 -21.83 -16.84
CA ASP A 185 -39.65 -21.65 -15.45
C ASP A 185 -38.32 -22.37 -15.21
N ALA A 186 -38.19 -23.61 -15.70
CA ALA A 186 -36.95 -24.38 -15.61
C ALA A 186 -35.80 -23.72 -16.36
N GLN A 187 -36.09 -23.09 -17.52
CA GLN A 187 -35.10 -22.34 -18.28
C GLN A 187 -34.65 -21.08 -17.54
N ILE A 188 -35.57 -20.32 -16.94
CA ILE A 188 -35.27 -19.15 -16.13
C ILE A 188 -34.35 -19.52 -14.94
N LEU A 189 -34.67 -20.63 -14.26
CA LEU A 189 -33.85 -21.14 -13.18
C LEU A 189 -32.41 -21.49 -13.63
N LEU A 190 -32.29 -22.11 -14.80
CA LEU A 190 -30.98 -22.43 -15.38
C LEU A 190 -30.19 -21.17 -15.71
N GLU A 191 -30.79 -20.16 -16.33
CA GLU A 191 -30.11 -18.92 -16.64
C GLU A 191 -29.71 -18.16 -15.40
N ARG A 192 -30.55 -18.15 -14.34
CA ARG A 192 -30.16 -17.59 -13.02
C ARG A 192 -28.94 -18.30 -12.43
N ALA A 193 -28.96 -19.63 -12.41
CA ALA A 193 -27.83 -20.41 -11.88
C ALA A 193 -26.53 -20.13 -12.67
N ARG A 194 -26.60 -19.94 -13.97
CA ARG A 194 -25.44 -19.55 -14.80
C ARG A 194 -24.94 -18.16 -14.47
N LEU A 195 -25.82 -17.19 -14.29
CA LEU A 195 -25.45 -15.84 -13.87
C LEU A 195 -24.80 -15.84 -12.47
N ASP A 196 -25.36 -16.60 -11.53
CA ASP A 196 -24.80 -16.74 -10.18
C ASP A 196 -23.38 -17.35 -10.23
N LEU A 197 -23.11 -18.30 -11.12
CA LEU A 197 -21.79 -18.86 -11.33
C LEU A 197 -20.81 -17.83 -11.88
N VAL A 198 -21.21 -17.04 -12.87
CA VAL A 198 -20.39 -15.95 -13.42
C VAL A 198 -20.04 -14.94 -12.33
N GLN A 199 -21.03 -14.54 -11.52
CA GLN A 199 -20.81 -13.62 -10.40
C GLN A 199 -19.84 -14.22 -9.37
N ALA A 200 -20.05 -15.47 -8.95
CA ALA A 200 -19.18 -16.16 -8.00
C ALA A 200 -17.72 -16.24 -8.49
N ARG A 201 -17.51 -16.51 -9.76
CA ARG A 201 -16.17 -16.52 -10.39
C ARG A 201 -15.53 -15.13 -10.42
N THR A 202 -16.31 -14.09 -10.70
CA THR A 202 -15.83 -12.70 -10.70
C THR A 202 -15.43 -12.27 -9.28
N ASP A 203 -16.28 -12.58 -8.27
CA ASP A 203 -15.99 -12.28 -6.87
C ASP A 203 -14.73 -13.03 -6.39
N GLN A 204 -14.56 -14.29 -6.76
CA GLN A 204 -13.38 -15.09 -6.46
C GLN A 204 -12.10 -14.43 -7.01
N ARG A 205 -12.12 -13.97 -8.25
CA ARG A 205 -10.96 -13.30 -8.87
C ARG A 205 -10.64 -11.97 -8.21
N THR A 206 -11.68 -11.21 -7.89
CA THR A 206 -11.53 -9.96 -7.16
C THR A 206 -10.90 -10.18 -5.81
N ALA A 207 -11.33 -11.21 -5.08
CA ALA A 207 -10.73 -11.59 -3.80
C ALA A 207 -9.26 -12.01 -3.94
N ALA A 208 -8.93 -12.79 -4.98
CA ALA A 208 -7.55 -13.20 -5.25
C ALA A 208 -6.64 -12.02 -5.62
N ALA A 209 -7.12 -11.10 -6.46
CA ALA A 209 -6.41 -9.88 -6.82
C ALA A 209 -6.19 -8.98 -5.59
N ASN A 210 -7.21 -8.86 -4.72
CA ASN A 210 -7.10 -8.13 -3.47
C ASN A 210 -6.06 -8.76 -2.52
N LEU A 211 -6.03 -10.10 -2.42
CA LEU A 211 -5.02 -10.79 -1.61
C LEU A 211 -3.60 -10.51 -2.15
N ALA A 212 -3.38 -10.58 -3.45
CA ALA A 212 -2.10 -10.25 -4.06
C ALA A 212 -1.67 -8.80 -3.75
N TYR A 213 -2.59 -7.85 -3.87
CA TYR A 213 -2.36 -6.46 -3.51
C TYR A 213 -2.01 -6.28 -2.03
N VAL A 214 -2.77 -6.92 -1.13
CA VAL A 214 -2.56 -6.82 0.33
C VAL A 214 -1.22 -7.43 0.74
N VAL A 215 -0.76 -8.48 0.07
CA VAL A 215 0.55 -9.10 0.32
C VAL A 215 1.70 -8.28 -0.28
N GLY A 216 1.39 -7.28 -1.12
CA GLY A 216 2.43 -6.49 -1.79
C GLY A 216 3.16 -7.29 -2.88
N ALA A 217 2.50 -8.29 -3.46
CA ALA A 217 3.01 -8.97 -4.64
C ALA A 217 2.99 -7.95 -5.80
N GLU A 218 4.16 -7.47 -6.21
CA GLU A 218 4.28 -6.72 -7.45
C GLU A 218 3.74 -7.59 -8.59
N ARG A 219 2.82 -7.03 -9.37
CA ARG A 219 2.42 -7.66 -10.61
C ARG A 219 3.67 -7.67 -11.48
N THR A 220 4.30 -8.82 -11.64
CA THR A 220 5.23 -9.03 -12.74
C THR A 220 4.43 -8.81 -14.02
N GLU A 221 4.62 -7.64 -14.63
CA GLU A 221 4.20 -7.40 -16.01
C GLU A 221 5.09 -8.31 -16.88
N ASP A 222 4.56 -9.46 -17.26
CA ASP A 222 5.03 -10.25 -18.40
C ASP A 222 4.25 -9.85 -19.66
#